data_4474cebcff3074a953aede29ba28dec1
#
_entry.id   4474cebcff3074a953aede29ba28dec1
#
_cell.length_a   1.000
_cell.length_b   1.000
_cell.length_c   1.000
_cell.angle_alpha   90.00
_cell.angle_beta   90.00
_cell.angle_gamma   90.00
#
_symmetry.space_group_name_H-M   'P 1'
#
loop_
_entity.id
_entity.type
_entity.pdbx_description
1 polymer ?
#
loop_
_entity_poly.entity_id
_entity_poly.type
_entity_poly.pdbx_seq_one_letter_code
_entity_poly.pdbx_strand_id
1 'polypeptide(L)'
;MSRGLGDVYKRQYYDIRRVGIYGTSAGGQNSMGALLFHPDFYKVAVSAAGCHDNRMDKIWWNEQWMGEVGPHYSASSNVDNASKLQGKLMLVVGEMDMNVDPASTFQVANALIKANKTFDLLVIPGAGHTNGGPYGERKRNDFFVHHLMGVEPPDRNARPIPAASTDGAR
;
A
#
# COMPACT_ATOMS: atom_id res chain seq x y z
N MET A 1 5.72 15.10 27.58
CA MET A 1 5.89 14.52 26.22
C MET A 1 7.12 13.63 26.22
N SER A 2 6.93 12.31 26.27
CA SER A 2 8.05 11.34 26.31
C SER A 2 8.51 11.06 24.86
N ARG A 3 9.27 11.96 24.26
CA ARG A 3 9.89 11.73 22.95
C ARG A 3 11.12 10.82 23.00
N GLY A 4 11.71 10.59 24.17
CA GLY A 4 12.98 9.87 24.31
C GLY A 4 12.87 8.34 24.39
N LEU A 5 11.89 7.82 25.11
CA LEU A 5 11.79 6.36 25.35
C LEU A 5 11.26 5.60 24.12
N GLY A 6 10.33 6.16 23.36
CA GLY A 6 9.84 5.54 22.13
C GLY A 6 10.91 5.37 21.06
N ASP A 7 11.85 6.29 20.92
CA ASP A 7 12.95 6.20 19.96
C ASP A 7 14.04 5.21 20.37
N VAL A 8 14.32 5.08 21.66
CA VAL A 8 15.29 4.12 22.19
C VAL A 8 14.80 2.69 21.97
N TYR A 9 13.52 2.41 22.26
CA TYR A 9 12.93 1.09 22.01
C TYR A 9 12.84 0.77 20.50
N LYS A 10 12.52 1.75 19.66
CA LYS A 10 12.43 1.57 18.21
C LYS A 10 13.76 1.22 17.56
N ARG A 11 14.89 1.68 18.11
CA ARG A 11 16.22 1.43 17.54
C ARG A 11 16.88 0.15 18.03
N GLN A 12 16.38 -0.48 19.08
CA GLN A 12 16.99 -1.66 19.68
C GLN A 12 16.49 -3.00 19.12
N TYR A 13 15.25 -3.05 18.58
CA TYR A 13 14.59 -4.31 18.28
C TYR A 13 14.25 -4.51 16.80
N TYR A 14 14.35 -3.49 15.96
CA TYR A 14 14.10 -3.62 14.53
C TYR A 14 14.92 -2.61 13.70
N ASP A 15 15.18 -2.99 12.45
CA ASP A 15 15.91 -2.14 11.52
C ASP A 15 14.97 -1.07 10.92
N ILE A 16 15.13 0.18 11.36
CA ILE A 16 14.33 1.32 10.88
C ILE A 16 14.51 1.61 9.38
N ARG A 17 15.52 1.02 8.75
CA ARG A 17 15.73 1.11 7.29
C ARG A 17 14.83 0.16 6.51
N ARG A 18 14.15 -0.77 7.21
CA ARG A 18 13.33 -1.83 6.63
C ARG A 18 11.93 -1.86 7.25
N VAL A 19 11.29 -0.68 7.32
CA VAL A 19 9.93 -0.56 7.84
C VAL A 19 8.95 -0.43 6.68
N GLY A 20 7.96 -1.32 6.65
CA GLY A 20 6.84 -1.27 5.73
C GLY A 20 5.51 -1.02 6.45
N ILE A 21 4.51 -0.60 5.69
CA ILE A 21 3.15 -0.37 6.17
C ILE A 21 2.14 -0.87 5.15
N TYR A 22 1.01 -1.39 5.60
CA TYR A 22 -0.09 -1.73 4.72
C TYR A 22 -1.44 -1.47 5.38
N GLY A 23 -2.45 -1.34 4.56
CA GLY A 23 -3.82 -1.18 5.03
C GLY A 23 -4.83 -1.24 3.91
N THR A 24 -6.09 -1.31 4.30
CA THR A 24 -7.25 -1.34 3.40
C THR A 24 -8.22 -0.22 3.76
N SER A 25 -8.91 0.35 2.77
CA SER A 25 -9.88 1.43 2.97
C SER A 25 -9.20 2.69 3.53
N ALA A 26 -9.68 3.25 4.64
CA ALA A 26 -8.98 4.33 5.35
C ALA A 26 -7.53 3.95 5.71
N GLY A 27 -7.29 2.66 6.06
CA GLY A 27 -5.95 2.13 6.29
C GLY A 27 -5.09 2.12 5.01
N GLY A 28 -5.68 1.93 3.84
CA GLY A 28 -5.01 2.04 2.55
C GLY A 28 -4.57 3.48 2.27
N GLN A 29 -5.46 4.45 2.45
CA GLN A 29 -5.12 5.86 2.36
C GLN A 29 -3.99 6.24 3.33
N ASN A 30 -4.09 5.82 4.60
CA ASN A 30 -3.10 6.11 5.62
C ASN A 30 -1.74 5.46 5.32
N SER A 31 -1.73 4.24 4.75
CA SER A 31 -0.49 3.54 4.38
C SER A 31 0.29 4.29 3.31
N MET A 32 -0.39 4.77 2.28
CA MET A 32 0.25 5.61 1.27
C MET A 32 0.64 6.96 1.86
N GLY A 33 -0.22 7.61 2.65
CA GLY A 33 0.08 8.88 3.32
C GLY A 33 1.33 8.76 4.22
N ALA A 34 1.45 7.68 4.98
CA ALA A 34 2.63 7.43 5.80
C ALA A 34 3.91 7.37 4.96
N LEU A 35 3.88 6.72 3.80
CA LEU A 35 5.02 6.65 2.89
C LEU A 35 5.37 8.01 2.25
N LEU A 36 4.36 8.85 1.95
CA LEU A 36 4.57 10.17 1.35
C LEU A 36 5.10 11.20 2.35
N PHE A 37 4.60 11.17 3.58
CA PHE A 37 4.88 12.22 4.57
C PHE A 37 5.97 11.84 5.59
N HIS A 38 6.31 10.53 5.69
CA HIS A 38 7.34 10.01 6.61
C HIS A 38 8.32 9.07 5.90
N PRO A 39 8.96 9.50 4.79
CA PRO A 39 9.86 8.64 3.99
C PRO A 39 11.13 8.22 4.74
N ASP A 40 11.54 8.96 5.78
CA ASP A 40 12.66 8.59 6.65
C ASP A 40 12.37 7.38 7.51
N PHE A 41 11.10 7.08 7.75
CA PHE A 41 10.70 5.92 8.54
C PHE A 41 10.13 4.80 7.67
N TYR A 42 9.11 5.08 6.83
CA TYR A 42 8.48 4.08 5.97
C TYR A 42 9.20 3.97 4.63
N LYS A 43 9.57 2.75 4.25
CA LYS A 43 10.30 2.45 3.01
C LYS A 43 9.44 1.79 1.95
N VAL A 44 8.43 1.03 2.38
CA VAL A 44 7.54 0.25 1.52
C VAL A 44 6.11 0.39 2.03
N ALA A 45 5.15 0.62 1.12
CA ALA A 45 3.73 0.62 1.46
C ALA A 45 2.90 -0.21 0.49
N VAL A 46 1.87 -0.87 1.03
CA VAL A 46 0.80 -1.48 0.24
C VAL A 46 -0.52 -0.85 0.65
N SER A 47 -1.16 -0.18 -0.31
CA SER A 47 -2.39 0.57 -0.10
C SER A 47 -3.52 -0.09 -0.90
N ALA A 48 -4.48 -0.68 -0.19
CA ALA A 48 -5.61 -1.35 -0.81
C ALA A 48 -6.91 -0.54 -0.61
N ALA A 49 -7.68 -0.38 -1.68
CA ALA A 49 -9.01 0.25 -1.68
C ALA A 49 -9.05 1.60 -0.93
N GLY A 50 -8.00 2.42 -1.09
CA GLY A 50 -7.86 3.69 -0.36
C GLY A 50 -8.63 4.84 -1.02
N CYS A 51 -9.28 5.67 -0.20
CA CYS A 51 -9.78 6.98 -0.62
C CYS A 51 -8.63 7.98 -0.59
N HIS A 52 -7.95 8.18 -1.71
CA HIS A 52 -6.71 8.94 -1.76
C HIS A 52 -6.87 10.46 -1.75
N ASP A 53 -8.11 10.93 -1.93
CA ASP A 53 -8.48 12.34 -1.80
C ASP A 53 -9.85 12.47 -1.13
N ASN A 54 -9.88 13.06 0.05
CA ASN A 54 -11.10 13.17 0.85
C ASN A 54 -12.14 14.16 0.27
N ARG A 55 -11.80 14.89 -0.80
CA ARG A 55 -12.74 15.74 -1.55
C ARG A 55 -13.48 14.96 -2.63
N MET A 56 -12.96 13.77 -3.02
CA MET A 56 -13.46 13.01 -4.16
C MET A 56 -14.61 12.08 -3.80
N ASP A 57 -14.55 11.42 -2.64
CA ASP A 57 -15.51 10.40 -2.26
C ASP A 57 -16.00 10.61 -0.82
N LYS A 58 -17.30 10.41 -0.60
CA LYS A 58 -17.94 10.45 0.71
C LYS A 58 -17.61 11.71 1.52
N ILE A 59 -17.74 12.88 0.90
CA ILE A 59 -17.43 14.17 1.54
C ILE A 59 -18.19 14.32 2.86
N TRP A 60 -19.46 13.89 2.95
CA TRP A 60 -20.28 13.89 4.13
C TRP A 60 -19.68 13.08 5.31
N TRP A 61 -18.94 12.00 5.00
CA TRP A 61 -18.21 11.22 6.01
C TRP A 61 -16.91 11.91 6.40
N ASN A 62 -16.20 12.46 5.43
CA ASN A 62 -14.94 13.13 5.65
C ASN A 62 -15.13 14.42 6.46
N GLU A 63 -16.15 15.21 6.19
CA GLU A 63 -16.47 16.44 6.94
C GLU A 63 -16.77 16.16 8.42
N GLN A 64 -17.35 15.00 8.74
CA GLN A 64 -17.58 14.59 10.12
C GLN A 64 -16.30 14.51 10.96
N TRP A 65 -15.18 14.17 10.33
CA TRP A 65 -13.89 13.99 11.00
C TRP A 65 -12.90 15.14 10.75
N MET A 66 -12.99 15.78 9.61
CA MET A 66 -12.06 16.79 9.14
C MET A 66 -12.64 18.22 9.20
N GLY A 67 -13.96 18.37 9.42
CA GLY A 67 -14.66 19.63 9.30
C GLY A 67 -14.88 20.06 7.84
N GLU A 68 -15.31 21.29 7.64
CA GLU A 68 -15.56 21.84 6.32
C GLU A 68 -14.32 21.80 5.41
N VAL A 69 -14.54 21.66 4.11
CA VAL A 69 -13.46 21.57 3.12
C VAL A 69 -12.62 22.84 3.14
N GLY A 70 -11.32 22.66 3.35
CA GLY A 70 -10.34 23.73 3.42
C GLY A 70 -8.94 23.27 2.96
N PRO A 71 -7.91 24.10 3.14
CA PRO A 71 -6.54 23.81 2.70
C PRO A 71 -5.96 22.50 3.26
N HIS A 72 -6.43 22.06 4.41
CA HIS A 72 -5.99 20.80 5.05
C HIS A 72 -6.38 19.56 4.25
N TYR A 73 -7.45 19.61 3.44
CA TYR A 73 -7.80 18.52 2.53
C TYR A 73 -6.73 18.30 1.46
N SER A 74 -6.25 19.38 0.83
CA SER A 74 -5.14 19.30 -0.11
C SER A 74 -3.84 18.89 0.59
N ALA A 75 -3.56 19.46 1.75
CA ALA A 75 -2.35 19.16 2.51
C ALA A 75 -2.24 17.68 2.90
N SER A 76 -3.38 16.99 3.12
CA SER A 76 -3.46 15.57 3.46
C SER A 76 -3.78 14.64 2.27
N SER A 77 -4.06 15.17 1.09
CA SER A 77 -4.39 14.41 -0.11
C SER A 77 -3.18 13.62 -0.64
N ASN A 78 -3.33 12.32 -0.82
CA ASN A 78 -2.31 11.51 -1.48
C ASN A 78 -2.16 11.88 -2.97
N VAL A 79 -3.24 12.35 -3.60
CA VAL A 79 -3.24 12.78 -5.00
C VAL A 79 -2.40 14.05 -5.15
N ASP A 80 -2.68 15.08 -4.36
CA ASP A 80 -1.96 16.37 -4.43
C ASP A 80 -0.48 16.23 -4.02
N ASN A 81 -0.17 15.24 -3.19
CA ASN A 81 1.18 15.01 -2.68
C ASN A 81 1.92 13.83 -3.34
N ALA A 82 1.40 13.27 -4.43
CA ALA A 82 1.97 12.11 -5.12
C ALA A 82 3.45 12.28 -5.52
N SER A 83 3.85 13.52 -5.86
CA SER A 83 5.24 13.86 -6.20
C SER A 83 6.25 13.60 -5.08
N LYS A 84 5.79 13.53 -3.82
CA LYS A 84 6.64 13.26 -2.65
C LYS A 84 7.05 11.79 -2.51
N LEU A 85 6.52 10.87 -3.34
CA LEU A 85 6.86 9.45 -3.25
C LEU A 85 8.36 9.22 -3.43
N GLN A 86 8.98 8.58 -2.44
CA GLN A 86 10.39 8.18 -2.44
C GLN A 86 10.56 6.66 -2.25
N GLY A 87 9.66 6.02 -1.51
CA GLY A 87 9.68 4.59 -1.21
C GLY A 87 9.05 3.72 -2.31
N LYS A 88 8.83 2.45 -1.99
CA LYS A 88 8.17 1.47 -2.85
C LYS A 88 6.70 1.39 -2.53
N LEU A 89 5.85 1.52 -3.52
CA LEU A 89 4.40 1.55 -3.37
C LEU A 89 3.74 0.50 -4.25
N MET A 90 2.83 -0.28 -3.67
CA MET A 90 1.86 -1.07 -4.41
C MET A 90 0.44 -0.59 -4.07
N LEU A 91 -0.32 -0.25 -5.10
CA LEU A 91 -1.75 0.04 -5.01
C LEU A 91 -2.54 -1.22 -5.35
N VAL A 92 -3.61 -1.48 -4.60
CA VAL A 92 -4.53 -2.59 -4.85
C VAL A 92 -5.95 -2.05 -4.90
N VAL A 93 -6.73 -2.43 -5.91
CA VAL A 93 -8.11 -1.98 -6.07
C VAL A 93 -8.99 -3.09 -6.62
N GLY A 94 -10.18 -3.24 -6.06
CA GLY A 94 -11.24 -4.05 -6.65
C GLY A 94 -11.96 -3.27 -7.75
N GLU A 95 -12.13 -3.89 -8.91
CA GLU A 95 -12.76 -3.24 -10.08
C GLU A 95 -14.19 -2.77 -9.80
N MET A 96 -14.93 -3.54 -8.98
CA MET A 96 -16.34 -3.32 -8.67
C MET A 96 -16.53 -2.76 -7.25
N ASP A 97 -15.57 -1.99 -6.74
CA ASP A 97 -15.67 -1.41 -5.40
C ASP A 97 -16.77 -0.33 -5.38
N MET A 98 -17.88 -0.63 -4.71
CA MET A 98 -19.00 0.27 -4.52
C MET A 98 -18.91 1.04 -3.18
N ASN A 99 -17.90 0.79 -2.38
CA ASN A 99 -17.68 1.49 -1.11
C ASN A 99 -16.71 2.66 -1.27
N VAL A 100 -15.53 2.40 -1.82
CA VAL A 100 -14.57 3.44 -2.23
C VAL A 100 -14.40 3.33 -3.74
N ASP A 101 -14.88 4.31 -4.48
CA ASP A 101 -14.86 4.29 -5.94
C ASP A 101 -13.44 3.99 -6.46
N PRO A 102 -13.26 2.99 -7.34
CA PRO A 102 -11.97 2.67 -7.96
C PRO A 102 -11.29 3.88 -8.59
N ALA A 103 -12.06 4.88 -9.03
CA ALA A 103 -11.56 6.13 -9.56
C ALA A 103 -10.63 6.86 -8.57
N SER A 104 -10.80 6.68 -7.25
CA SER A 104 -9.88 7.23 -6.24
C SER A 104 -8.46 6.69 -6.41
N THR A 105 -8.34 5.37 -6.61
CA THR A 105 -7.04 4.73 -6.88
C THR A 105 -6.49 5.15 -8.24
N PHE A 106 -7.33 5.24 -9.27
CA PHE A 106 -6.86 5.67 -10.60
C PHE A 106 -6.45 7.14 -10.64
N GLN A 107 -7.07 8.03 -9.87
CA GLN A 107 -6.63 9.42 -9.74
C GLN A 107 -5.23 9.51 -9.15
N VAL A 108 -4.95 8.82 -8.05
CA VAL A 108 -3.62 8.84 -7.45
C VAL A 108 -2.58 8.16 -8.34
N ALA A 109 -2.94 7.08 -9.04
CA ALA A 109 -2.07 6.47 -10.04
C ALA A 109 -1.71 7.46 -11.17
N ASN A 110 -2.69 8.20 -11.69
CA ASN A 110 -2.45 9.25 -12.68
C ASN A 110 -1.53 10.36 -12.14
N ALA A 111 -1.72 10.78 -10.88
CA ALA A 111 -0.87 11.79 -10.26
C ALA A 111 0.59 11.30 -10.12
N LEU A 112 0.78 10.02 -9.75
CA LEU A 112 2.09 9.38 -9.68
C LEU A 112 2.76 9.31 -11.06
N ILE A 113 2.00 8.93 -12.10
CA ILE A 113 2.51 8.90 -13.49
C ILE A 113 2.95 10.29 -13.93
N LYS A 114 2.13 11.32 -13.70
CA LYS A 114 2.47 12.71 -14.04
C LYS A 114 3.71 13.21 -13.29
N ALA A 115 3.92 12.72 -12.07
CA ALA A 115 5.10 13.02 -11.26
C ALA A 115 6.31 12.13 -11.61
N ASN A 116 6.22 11.30 -12.64
CA ASN A 116 7.25 10.33 -13.07
C ASN A 116 7.72 9.41 -11.94
N LYS A 117 6.76 8.88 -11.13
CA LYS A 117 7.03 7.95 -10.03
C LYS A 117 6.80 6.50 -10.46
N THR A 118 7.63 5.60 -9.93
CA THR A 118 7.48 4.15 -10.13
C THR A 118 6.66 3.56 -8.99
N PHE A 119 5.65 2.78 -9.34
CA PHE A 119 4.78 2.07 -8.40
C PHE A 119 4.17 0.84 -9.06
N ASP A 120 3.65 -0.09 -8.26
CA ASP A 120 2.88 -1.24 -8.74
C ASP A 120 1.38 -0.97 -8.57
N LEU A 121 0.58 -1.46 -9.52
CA LEU A 121 -0.88 -1.39 -9.48
C LEU A 121 -1.45 -2.78 -9.72
N LEU A 122 -2.22 -3.29 -8.76
CA LEU A 122 -2.96 -4.53 -8.82
C LEU A 122 -4.46 -4.25 -8.88
N VAL A 123 -5.06 -4.47 -10.03
CA VAL A 123 -6.51 -4.45 -10.19
C VAL A 123 -7.04 -5.87 -10.03
N ILE A 124 -8.06 -6.06 -9.20
CA ILE A 124 -8.74 -7.35 -9.01
C ILE A 124 -10.08 -7.32 -9.75
N PRO A 125 -10.19 -7.97 -10.93
CA PRO A 125 -11.42 -7.95 -11.72
C PRO A 125 -12.59 -8.57 -10.97
N GLY A 126 -13.76 -7.95 -11.08
CA GLY A 126 -15.01 -8.39 -10.46
C GLY A 126 -15.04 -8.31 -8.92
N ALA A 127 -13.98 -7.87 -8.26
CA ALA A 127 -13.96 -7.75 -6.81
C ALA A 127 -14.49 -6.40 -6.34
N GLY A 128 -15.20 -6.40 -5.20
CA GLY A 128 -15.66 -5.21 -4.51
C GLY A 128 -14.59 -4.60 -3.60
N HIS A 129 -15.02 -4.06 -2.46
CA HIS A 129 -14.14 -3.44 -1.46
C HIS A 129 -13.22 -4.46 -0.80
N THR A 130 -11.95 -4.53 -1.21
CA THR A 130 -11.06 -5.65 -0.87
C THR A 130 -9.59 -5.26 -0.81
N ASN A 131 -8.81 -6.08 -0.08
CA ASN A 131 -7.35 -6.11 -0.14
C ASN A 131 -6.82 -7.05 -1.24
N GLY A 132 -7.71 -7.62 -2.07
CA GLY A 132 -7.37 -8.60 -3.10
C GLY A 132 -7.46 -10.06 -2.66
N GLY A 133 -8.00 -10.34 -1.46
CA GLY A 133 -8.14 -11.69 -0.94
C GLY A 133 -6.81 -12.46 -0.87
N PRO A 134 -6.83 -13.79 -0.93
CA PRO A 134 -5.61 -14.62 -0.83
C PRO A 134 -4.54 -14.27 -1.87
N TYR A 135 -4.96 -13.89 -3.09
CA TYR A 135 -4.03 -13.45 -4.12
C TYR A 135 -3.36 -12.12 -3.77
N GLY A 136 -4.15 -11.13 -3.34
CA GLY A 136 -3.64 -9.82 -2.91
C GLY A 136 -2.73 -9.93 -1.70
N GLU A 137 -3.07 -10.77 -0.72
CA GLU A 137 -2.23 -11.03 0.46
C GLU A 137 -0.88 -11.63 0.08
N ARG A 138 -0.87 -12.60 -0.82
CA ARG A 138 0.35 -13.19 -1.34
C ARG A 138 1.20 -12.13 -2.07
N LYS A 139 0.61 -11.35 -2.97
CA LYS A 139 1.31 -10.27 -3.70
C LYS A 139 1.88 -9.24 -2.74
N ARG A 140 1.15 -8.86 -1.69
CA ARG A 140 1.63 -7.97 -0.64
C ARG A 140 2.85 -8.57 0.09
N ASN A 141 2.78 -9.84 0.48
CA ASN A 141 3.86 -10.50 1.18
C ASN A 141 5.11 -10.62 0.29
N ASP A 142 4.95 -11.03 -0.96
CA ASP A 142 6.02 -11.09 -1.94
C ASP A 142 6.65 -9.69 -2.16
N PHE A 143 5.84 -8.63 -2.21
CA PHE A 143 6.30 -7.25 -2.34
C PHE A 143 7.14 -6.81 -1.14
N PHE A 144 6.72 -7.11 0.09
CA PHE A 144 7.50 -6.81 1.29
C PHE A 144 8.79 -7.64 1.36
N VAL A 145 8.73 -8.93 1.05
CA VAL A 145 9.94 -9.80 1.03
C VAL A 145 10.95 -9.26 0.05
N HIS A 146 10.52 -8.92 -1.17
CA HIS A 146 11.41 -8.34 -2.17
C HIS A 146 12.03 -7.00 -1.71
N HIS A 147 11.20 -6.05 -1.31
CA HIS A 147 11.66 -4.67 -1.10
C HIS A 147 12.23 -4.39 0.30
N LEU A 148 11.87 -5.15 1.33
CA LEU A 148 12.41 -4.96 2.68
C LEU A 148 13.53 -5.94 3.01
N MET A 149 13.47 -7.17 2.47
CA MET A 149 14.45 -8.20 2.77
C MET A 149 15.50 -8.36 1.67
N GLY A 150 15.23 -7.84 0.45
CA GLY A 150 16.10 -8.03 -0.71
C GLY A 150 16.15 -9.48 -1.20
N VAL A 151 15.10 -10.25 -0.91
CA VAL A 151 14.97 -11.65 -1.30
C VAL A 151 13.96 -11.77 -2.43
N GLU A 152 14.31 -12.48 -3.50
CA GLU A 152 13.36 -12.73 -4.58
C GLU A 152 12.29 -13.73 -4.11
N PRO A 153 10.99 -13.38 -4.25
CA PRO A 153 9.92 -14.32 -3.98
C PRO A 153 9.98 -15.53 -4.92
N PRO A 154 9.41 -16.68 -4.52
CA PRO A 154 9.35 -17.85 -5.40
C PRO A 154 8.70 -17.54 -6.75
N ASP A 155 9.28 -18.04 -7.85
CA ASP A 155 8.64 -17.97 -9.16
C ASP A 155 7.36 -18.82 -9.15
N ARG A 156 6.21 -18.16 -9.14
CA ARG A 156 4.90 -18.82 -9.11
C ARG A 156 4.48 -19.38 -10.47
N ASN A 157 5.20 -19.03 -11.52
CA ASN A 157 4.99 -19.57 -12.87
C ASN A 157 5.94 -20.73 -13.19
N ALA A 158 6.91 -21.00 -12.31
CA ALA A 158 7.77 -22.17 -12.47
C ALA A 158 6.93 -23.46 -12.43
N ARG A 159 7.25 -24.41 -13.32
CA ARG A 159 6.62 -25.74 -13.29
C ARG A 159 6.93 -26.41 -11.96
N PRO A 160 5.97 -27.09 -11.32
CA PRO A 160 6.26 -27.92 -10.16
C PRO A 160 7.38 -28.92 -10.50
N ILE A 161 8.40 -29.00 -9.68
CA ILE A 161 9.39 -30.09 -9.80
C ILE A 161 8.62 -31.38 -9.50
N PRO A 162 8.58 -32.34 -10.43
CA PRO A 162 7.95 -33.64 -10.14
C PRO A 162 8.55 -34.19 -8.86
N ALA A 163 7.71 -34.65 -7.94
CA ALA A 163 8.20 -35.37 -6.77
C ALA A 163 9.09 -36.51 -7.25
N ALA A 164 10.28 -36.64 -6.69
CA ALA A 164 11.16 -37.77 -7.00
C ALA A 164 10.36 -39.05 -6.78
N SER A 165 10.26 -39.90 -7.81
CA SER A 165 9.58 -41.18 -7.69
C SER A 165 10.31 -42.02 -6.62
N THR A 166 9.64 -42.37 -5.56
CA THR A 166 10.14 -43.29 -4.53
C THR A 166 10.15 -44.75 -5.00
N ASP A 167 9.96 -44.99 -6.30
CA ASP A 167 10.03 -46.31 -6.90
C ASP A 167 11.48 -46.66 -7.23
N GLY A 168 12.22 -47.19 -6.26
CA GLY A 168 13.60 -47.61 -6.45
C GLY A 168 14.23 -48.33 -5.26
N ALA A 169 13.39 -49.01 -4.44
CA ALA A 169 13.91 -49.91 -3.43
C ALA A 169 13.01 -51.16 -3.34
N ARG A 170 13.24 -52.10 -4.21
CA ARG A 170 12.92 -53.51 -4.00
C ARG A 170 14.16 -54.35 -4.27
#